data_dbc1e3f9ced143e57f857bc0999ac0d6
#
_entry.id   dbc1e3f9ced143e57f857bc0999ac0d6
#
_cell.length_a   1.000
_cell.length_b   1.000
_cell.length_c   1.000
_cell.angle_alpha   90.00
_cell.angle_beta   90.00
_cell.angle_gamma   90.00
#
_symmetry.space_group_name_H-M   'P 1'
#
loop_
_entity.id
_entity.type
_entity.pdbx_description
1 polymer ?
#
loop_
_entity_poly.entity_id
_entity_poly.type
_entity_poly.pdbx_seq_one_letter_code
_entity_poly.pdbx_strand_id
1 'polypeptide(L)'
;VNSRVTRFVETLVDRGRGNHALFDVLPPQRRALAEQGLLGSSRRAVVVSLPTSSGKTLIAQFRILQAINQFDHERGWVAYLAPTRTLVNQVARRLRREFEPLGGVVEQVSPALEVDNVEISLLTQRDDEREFRVLVTTPEKLDLMIRQGWETEIGRPLTLVVVDEAHNLQSARRGLKLELLLATINSECENAQFLLLTPFISNAREVARWLGGQNSDDISFSVDWQPNDRVIGIAAPVRGHRIRGCSFDYSVELESVHTTRRTLAIDNPIDIGRNYDLAKTFSKASNTSTVAAITAQALQQRGPVIVMHTQPRWVWSLAEKLQLECNRRNPNGRVQLVQNFLQLEYGDDFPLIGMISYGVGVHHAGLSDDVRMLMEWLFEHGELRFLVAT
;
A
#
# COMPACT_ATOMS: atom_id res chain seq x y z
N VAL A 1 -22.91 23.07 8.29
CA VAL A 1 -21.94 22.06 8.76
C VAL A 1 -22.39 20.72 8.23
N ASN A 2 -21.55 20.06 7.47
CA ASN A 2 -21.88 18.83 6.78
C ASN A 2 -21.97 17.66 7.77
N SER A 3 -23.15 17.10 7.96
CA SER A 3 -23.40 16.06 8.97
C SER A 3 -22.55 14.80 8.79
N ARG A 4 -22.22 14.38 7.53
CA ARG A 4 -21.40 13.19 7.27
C ARG A 4 -19.93 13.42 7.63
N VAL A 5 -19.38 14.58 7.31
CA VAL A 5 -17.99 14.93 7.69
C VAL A 5 -17.87 15.03 9.21
N THR A 6 -18.84 15.65 9.86
CA THR A 6 -18.85 15.76 11.33
C THR A 6 -18.90 14.38 11.98
N ARG A 7 -19.82 13.52 11.55
CA ARG A 7 -19.91 12.13 12.05
C ARG A 7 -18.63 11.34 11.78
N PHE A 8 -18.00 11.54 10.62
CA PHE A 8 -16.74 10.90 10.31
C PHE A 8 -15.64 11.32 11.29
N VAL A 9 -15.51 12.63 11.56
CA VAL A 9 -14.56 13.14 12.55
C VAL A 9 -14.86 12.58 13.94
N GLU A 10 -16.13 12.57 14.36
CA GLU A 10 -16.56 11.95 15.62
C GLU A 10 -16.16 10.46 15.70
N THR A 11 -16.41 9.71 14.62
CA THR A 11 -16.00 8.29 14.53
C THR A 11 -14.48 8.12 14.66
N LEU A 12 -13.69 8.99 14.04
CA LEU A 12 -12.23 8.97 14.16
C LEU A 12 -11.76 9.27 15.58
N VAL A 13 -12.41 10.22 16.26
CA VAL A 13 -12.11 10.61 17.65
C VAL A 13 -12.55 9.54 18.63
N ASP A 14 -13.74 8.94 18.46
CA ASP A 14 -14.27 7.91 19.35
C ASP A 14 -13.49 6.60 19.27
N ARG A 15 -13.03 6.23 18.08
CA ARG A 15 -12.06 5.13 17.92
C ARG A 15 -10.76 5.41 18.65
N GLY A 16 -10.48 6.67 18.91
CA GLY A 16 -9.34 7.16 19.64
C GLY A 16 -9.34 6.90 21.13
N ARG A 17 -10.45 6.46 21.69
CA ARG A 17 -10.48 5.97 23.08
C ARG A 17 -9.88 4.56 23.21
N GLY A 18 -9.54 3.90 22.09
CA GLY A 18 -8.75 2.66 22.00
C GLY A 18 -7.35 2.94 21.43
N ASN A 19 -6.53 1.89 21.28
CA ASN A 19 -5.13 1.98 20.81
C ASN A 19 -4.91 2.52 19.36
N HIS A 20 -5.95 2.99 18.68
CA HIS A 20 -5.90 3.49 17.30
C HIS A 20 -6.47 4.93 17.17
N ALA A 21 -6.29 5.72 18.19
CA ALA A 21 -6.73 7.12 18.22
C ALA A 21 -6.09 7.98 17.14
N LEU A 22 -6.91 8.70 16.39
CA LEU A 22 -6.47 9.84 15.62
C LEU A 22 -6.71 11.09 16.45
N PHE A 23 -5.71 11.48 17.28
CA PHE A 23 -5.83 12.66 18.15
C PHE A 23 -5.49 13.96 17.41
N ASP A 24 -4.72 13.89 16.34
CA ASP A 24 -4.36 15.04 15.54
C ASP A 24 -4.14 14.64 14.07
N VAL A 25 -4.39 15.56 13.17
CA VAL A 25 -4.06 15.38 11.76
C VAL A 25 -2.58 15.72 11.55
N LEU A 26 -1.91 14.92 10.74
CA LEU A 26 -0.51 15.17 10.40
C LEU A 26 -0.35 16.56 9.74
N PRO A 27 0.78 17.24 9.94
CA PRO A 27 1.00 18.57 9.37
C PRO A 27 0.68 18.70 7.88
N PRO A 28 1.04 17.74 6.99
CA PRO A 28 0.65 17.78 5.61
C PRO A 28 -0.86 17.67 5.38
N GLN A 29 -1.55 16.85 6.17
CA GLN A 29 -3.00 16.70 6.09
C GLN A 29 -3.70 17.99 6.53
N ARG A 30 -3.28 18.59 7.65
CA ARG A 30 -3.79 19.87 8.13
C ARG A 30 -3.64 20.96 7.08
N ARG A 31 -2.46 21.04 6.47
CA ARG A 31 -2.18 22.01 5.43
C ARG A 31 -3.04 21.79 4.18
N ALA A 32 -3.18 20.55 3.73
CA ALA A 32 -4.02 20.21 2.58
C ALA A 32 -5.49 20.55 2.82
N LEU A 33 -6.00 20.22 4.01
CA LEU A 33 -7.41 20.38 4.35
C LEU A 33 -7.77 21.85 4.68
N ALA A 34 -6.93 22.54 5.45
CA ALA A 34 -7.24 23.87 5.99
C ALA A 34 -6.70 25.01 5.12
N GLU A 35 -5.44 24.94 4.68
CA GLU A 35 -4.77 26.06 4.04
C GLU A 35 -4.96 26.09 2.52
N GLN A 36 -5.00 24.91 1.89
CA GLN A 36 -5.03 24.82 0.42
C GLN A 36 -6.43 24.51 -0.14
N GLY A 37 -7.44 24.47 0.71
CA GLY A 37 -8.82 24.39 0.29
C GLY A 37 -9.17 23.12 -0.49
N LEU A 38 -8.51 21.99 -0.15
CA LEU A 38 -8.80 20.68 -0.77
C LEU A 38 -10.29 20.33 -0.74
N LEU A 39 -11.00 20.77 0.30
CA LEU A 39 -12.44 20.58 0.48
C LEU A 39 -13.28 21.65 -0.23
N GLY A 40 -12.64 22.55 -0.99
CA GLY A 40 -13.37 23.54 -1.80
C GLY A 40 -14.06 22.88 -2.99
N SER A 41 -15.33 23.22 -3.22
CA SER A 41 -16.14 22.67 -4.31
C SER A 41 -15.73 23.14 -5.71
N SER A 42 -14.91 24.18 -5.80
CA SER A 42 -14.55 24.84 -7.06
C SER A 42 -13.45 24.14 -7.85
N ARG A 43 -12.78 23.14 -7.27
CA ARG A 43 -11.62 22.52 -7.92
C ARG A 43 -11.98 21.21 -8.58
N ARG A 44 -11.87 21.17 -9.92
CA ARG A 44 -12.16 19.98 -10.71
C ARG A 44 -11.07 18.92 -10.59
N ALA A 45 -9.80 19.32 -10.58
CA ALA A 45 -8.68 18.39 -10.45
C ALA A 45 -7.67 18.85 -9.39
N VAL A 46 -7.30 17.93 -8.51
CA VAL A 46 -6.28 18.15 -7.48
C VAL A 46 -5.29 16.99 -7.49
N VAL A 47 -4.01 17.31 -7.60
CA VAL A 47 -2.91 16.36 -7.41
C VAL A 47 -2.31 16.56 -6.03
N VAL A 48 -2.26 15.50 -5.23
CA VAL A 48 -1.68 15.51 -3.88
C VAL A 48 -0.41 14.68 -3.88
N SER A 49 0.73 15.33 -3.86
CA SER A 49 2.03 14.70 -3.77
C SER A 49 2.54 14.71 -2.32
N LEU A 50 2.45 13.57 -1.66
CA LEU A 50 2.86 13.39 -0.27
C LEU A 50 3.66 12.10 -0.10
N PRO A 51 4.66 12.03 0.80
CA PRO A 51 5.40 10.81 1.07
C PRO A 51 4.49 9.63 1.43
N THR A 52 5.01 8.42 1.31
CA THR A 52 4.36 7.23 1.88
C THR A 52 4.18 7.43 3.39
N SER A 53 3.16 6.82 3.97
CA SER A 53 2.82 6.95 5.41
C SER A 53 2.41 8.36 5.89
N SER A 54 2.22 9.32 4.98
CA SER A 54 1.71 10.66 5.33
C SER A 54 0.19 10.73 5.49
N GLY A 55 -0.50 9.59 5.38
CA GLY A 55 -1.95 9.50 5.54
C GLY A 55 -2.74 10.04 4.36
N LYS A 56 -2.25 9.88 3.12
CA LYS A 56 -2.96 10.23 1.87
C LYS A 56 -4.40 9.71 1.82
N THR A 57 -4.62 8.51 2.35
CA THR A 57 -5.95 7.88 2.40
C THR A 57 -6.96 8.72 3.20
N LEU A 58 -6.55 9.34 4.31
CA LEU A 58 -7.43 10.22 5.08
C LEU A 58 -7.85 11.46 4.27
N ILE A 59 -6.93 12.01 3.49
CA ILE A 59 -7.23 13.12 2.57
C ILE A 59 -8.27 12.69 1.53
N ALA A 60 -8.09 11.48 0.96
CA ALA A 60 -9.07 10.92 0.02
C ALA A 60 -10.44 10.74 0.67
N GLN A 61 -10.52 10.25 1.90
CA GLN A 61 -11.76 10.06 2.63
C GLN A 61 -12.54 11.35 2.82
N PHE A 62 -11.88 12.41 3.22
CA PHE A 62 -12.51 13.73 3.33
C PHE A 62 -13.03 14.23 1.98
N ARG A 63 -12.25 14.05 0.91
CA ARG A 63 -12.68 14.47 -0.44
C ARG A 63 -13.85 13.63 -0.97
N ILE A 64 -13.85 12.32 -0.71
CA ILE A 64 -14.96 11.41 -1.04
C ILE A 64 -16.24 11.86 -0.33
N LEU A 65 -16.19 12.07 0.99
CA LEU A 65 -17.35 12.51 1.76
C LEU A 65 -17.86 13.86 1.27
N GLN A 66 -16.98 14.76 0.89
CA GLN A 66 -17.37 16.04 0.31
C GLN A 66 -18.09 15.86 -1.02
N ALA A 67 -17.55 15.04 -1.92
CA ALA A 67 -18.17 14.79 -3.22
C ALA A 67 -19.57 14.15 -3.06
N ILE A 68 -19.68 13.12 -2.20
CA ILE A 68 -20.96 12.49 -1.88
C ILE A 68 -21.99 13.52 -1.37
N ASN A 69 -21.56 14.46 -0.54
CA ASN A 69 -22.46 15.48 0.00
C ASN A 69 -22.84 16.55 -1.03
N GLN A 70 -21.88 16.97 -1.86
CA GLN A 70 -22.11 17.96 -2.89
C GLN A 70 -23.13 17.47 -3.93
N PHE A 71 -23.06 16.19 -4.28
CA PHE A 71 -23.90 15.56 -5.30
C PHE A 71 -24.92 14.56 -4.70
N ASP A 72 -25.36 14.80 -3.47
CA ASP A 72 -26.28 13.91 -2.77
C ASP A 72 -27.65 13.82 -3.45
N HIS A 73 -28.16 14.96 -3.93
CA HIS A 73 -29.45 15.05 -4.65
C HIS A 73 -29.42 14.31 -6.01
N GLU A 74 -28.26 14.27 -6.65
CA GLU A 74 -28.06 13.59 -7.91
C GLU A 74 -27.73 12.10 -7.72
N ARG A 75 -27.67 11.65 -6.46
CA ARG A 75 -27.22 10.30 -6.09
C ARG A 75 -25.85 9.95 -6.66
N GLY A 76 -24.97 10.95 -6.78
CA GLY A 76 -23.63 10.83 -7.37
C GLY A 76 -22.76 9.78 -6.67
N TRP A 77 -21.90 9.15 -7.42
CA TRP A 77 -21.00 8.12 -6.91
C TRP A 77 -19.54 8.44 -7.22
N VAL A 78 -18.64 7.75 -6.53
CA VAL A 78 -17.20 7.96 -6.55
C VAL A 78 -16.49 6.70 -7.03
N ALA A 79 -15.55 6.81 -7.96
CA ALA A 79 -14.63 5.75 -8.32
C ALA A 79 -13.30 5.92 -7.57
N TYR A 80 -12.86 4.89 -6.85
CA TYR A 80 -11.53 4.82 -6.24
C TYR A 80 -10.68 3.80 -7.02
N LEU A 81 -9.65 4.28 -7.69
CA LEU A 81 -8.78 3.47 -8.53
C LEU A 81 -7.50 3.11 -7.77
N ALA A 82 -7.28 1.82 -7.55
CA ALA A 82 -6.05 1.30 -6.99
C ALA A 82 -5.32 0.44 -8.03
N PRO A 83 -3.97 0.49 -8.11
CA PRO A 83 -3.22 -0.11 -9.21
C PRO A 83 -3.15 -1.64 -9.17
N THR A 84 -3.50 -2.27 -8.06
CA THR A 84 -3.45 -3.73 -7.91
C THR A 84 -4.67 -4.27 -7.17
N ARG A 85 -5.00 -5.55 -7.41
CA ARG A 85 -6.10 -6.26 -6.72
C ARG A 85 -5.95 -6.23 -5.20
N THR A 86 -4.74 -6.44 -4.72
CA THR A 86 -4.45 -6.42 -3.27
C THR A 86 -4.78 -5.06 -2.67
N LEU A 87 -4.37 -3.97 -3.33
CA LEU A 87 -4.70 -2.62 -2.88
C LEU A 87 -6.19 -2.31 -2.99
N VAL A 88 -6.88 -2.78 -4.04
CA VAL A 88 -8.35 -2.69 -4.14
C VAL A 88 -9.01 -3.33 -2.92
N ASN A 89 -8.59 -4.55 -2.56
CA ASN A 89 -9.12 -5.26 -1.38
C ASN A 89 -8.85 -4.51 -0.07
N GLN A 90 -7.63 -4.02 0.13
CA GLN A 90 -7.24 -3.26 1.33
C GLN A 90 -8.04 -1.96 1.45
N VAL A 91 -8.12 -1.19 0.36
CA VAL A 91 -8.85 0.07 0.33
C VAL A 91 -10.34 -0.16 0.55
N ALA A 92 -10.94 -1.12 -0.15
CA ALA A 92 -12.37 -1.42 -0.01
C ALA A 92 -12.73 -1.80 1.44
N ARG A 93 -11.95 -2.69 2.09
CA ARG A 93 -12.17 -3.04 3.50
C ARG A 93 -12.06 -1.83 4.42
N ARG A 94 -11.06 -0.98 4.18
CA ARG A 94 -10.86 0.22 4.98
C ARG A 94 -12.03 1.19 4.82
N LEU A 95 -12.42 1.49 3.58
CA LEU A 95 -13.51 2.42 3.31
C LEU A 95 -14.86 1.87 3.82
N ARG A 96 -15.14 0.56 3.68
CA ARG A 96 -16.33 -0.07 4.27
C ARG A 96 -16.38 0.17 5.77
N ARG A 97 -15.33 -0.21 6.49
CA ARG A 97 -15.27 -0.03 7.94
C ARG A 97 -15.49 1.41 8.38
N GLU A 98 -15.08 2.38 7.58
CA GLU A 98 -15.13 3.79 7.94
C GLU A 98 -16.39 4.50 7.44
N PHE A 99 -16.99 4.06 6.33
CA PHE A 99 -18.14 4.71 5.72
C PHE A 99 -19.48 4.02 6.01
N GLU A 100 -19.52 2.73 6.26
CA GLU A 100 -20.75 2.02 6.65
C GLU A 100 -21.47 2.67 7.85
N PRO A 101 -20.78 3.09 8.92
CA PRO A 101 -21.42 3.79 10.04
C PRO A 101 -22.04 5.14 9.65
N LEU A 102 -21.65 5.70 8.49
CA LEU A 102 -22.12 6.96 7.96
C LEU A 102 -23.24 6.77 6.93
N GLY A 103 -23.71 5.53 6.71
CA GLY A 103 -24.67 5.18 5.68
C GLY A 103 -24.09 5.13 4.25
N GLY A 104 -22.76 5.09 4.13
CA GLY A 104 -22.08 4.96 2.84
C GLY A 104 -21.90 3.49 2.45
N VAL A 105 -22.38 3.10 1.27
CA VAL A 105 -22.18 1.77 0.70
C VAL A 105 -20.94 1.78 -0.18
N VAL A 106 -19.98 0.92 0.15
CA VAL A 106 -18.72 0.75 -0.58
C VAL A 106 -18.72 -0.59 -1.28
N GLU A 107 -18.76 -0.56 -2.60
CA GLU A 107 -18.70 -1.75 -3.43
C GLU A 107 -17.29 -1.95 -4.01
N GLN A 108 -17.00 -3.20 -4.30
CA GLN A 108 -15.77 -3.62 -4.91
C GLN A 108 -16.09 -4.48 -6.11
N VAL A 109 -15.59 -4.11 -7.28
CA VAL A 109 -15.75 -4.92 -8.48
C VAL A 109 -14.52 -5.77 -8.69
N SER A 110 -14.75 -7.06 -8.92
CA SER A 110 -13.70 -8.03 -9.20
C SER A 110 -12.92 -7.63 -10.47
N PRO A 111 -11.62 -7.80 -10.47
CA PRO A 111 -10.81 -7.52 -11.66
C PRO A 111 -10.84 -8.63 -12.72
N ALA A 112 -11.85 -9.50 -12.74
CA ALA A 112 -12.07 -10.42 -13.85
C ALA A 112 -12.13 -9.64 -15.18
N LEU A 113 -11.65 -10.25 -16.25
CA LEU A 113 -11.58 -9.60 -17.57
C LEU A 113 -12.97 -9.34 -18.20
N GLU A 114 -14.01 -10.00 -17.68
CA GLU A 114 -15.39 -9.82 -18.11
C GLU A 114 -16.20 -9.17 -16.99
N VAL A 115 -17.05 -8.22 -17.34
CA VAL A 115 -18.06 -7.70 -16.41
C VAL A 115 -19.17 -8.74 -16.38
N ASP A 116 -19.30 -9.42 -15.25
CA ASP A 116 -20.33 -10.43 -15.06
C ASP A 116 -21.70 -9.74 -14.86
N ASN A 117 -22.75 -10.38 -15.35
CA ASN A 117 -24.14 -9.91 -15.13
C ASN A 117 -24.48 -9.76 -13.64
N VAL A 118 -23.82 -10.53 -12.77
CA VAL A 118 -23.91 -10.42 -11.31
C VAL A 118 -23.33 -9.09 -10.82
N GLU A 119 -22.17 -8.68 -11.35
CA GLU A 119 -21.54 -7.39 -10.98
C GLU A 119 -22.40 -6.21 -11.44
N ILE A 120 -22.97 -6.28 -12.66
CA ILE A 120 -23.91 -5.27 -13.16
C ILE A 120 -25.16 -5.24 -12.27
N SER A 121 -25.71 -6.38 -11.89
CA SER A 121 -26.88 -6.44 -11.03
C SER A 121 -26.63 -5.85 -9.64
N LEU A 122 -25.42 -6.06 -9.06
CA LEU A 122 -25.03 -5.44 -7.78
C LEU A 122 -24.92 -3.91 -7.87
N LEU A 123 -24.50 -3.40 -9.02
CA LEU A 123 -24.37 -1.96 -9.26
C LEU A 123 -25.71 -1.31 -9.59
N THR A 124 -26.64 -2.07 -10.15
CA THR A 124 -27.95 -1.59 -10.61
C THR A 124 -29.11 -1.94 -9.67
N GLN A 125 -28.89 -2.78 -8.64
CA GLN A 125 -29.91 -3.10 -7.64
C GLN A 125 -30.41 -1.82 -6.97
N ARG A 126 -31.63 -1.48 -7.26
CA ARG A 126 -32.39 -0.39 -6.67
C ARG A 126 -33.12 -0.86 -5.41
N ASP A 127 -32.36 -1.23 -4.38
CA ASP A 127 -32.93 -1.18 -3.04
C ASP A 127 -32.87 0.29 -2.61
N ASP A 128 -34.00 0.91 -2.45
CA ASP A 128 -34.14 2.35 -2.17
C ASP A 128 -33.39 2.82 -0.90
N GLU A 129 -32.90 1.88 -0.09
CA GLU A 129 -32.16 2.16 1.14
C GLU A 129 -30.63 1.93 1.06
N ARG A 130 -30.10 1.23 0.02
CA ARG A 130 -28.68 0.82 -0.02
C ARG A 130 -28.03 0.97 -1.40
N GLU A 131 -28.01 2.16 -1.93
CA GLU A 131 -27.22 2.41 -3.13
C GLU A 131 -25.73 2.53 -2.81
N PHE A 132 -24.87 1.91 -3.64
CA PHE A 132 -23.43 2.14 -3.50
C PHE A 132 -23.10 3.61 -3.78
N ARG A 133 -22.14 4.13 -3.05
CA ARG A 133 -21.65 5.50 -3.19
C ARG A 133 -20.18 5.55 -3.58
N VAL A 134 -19.44 4.50 -3.28
CA VAL A 134 -18.02 4.39 -3.60
C VAL A 134 -17.75 3.04 -4.25
N LEU A 135 -17.20 3.07 -5.44
CA LEU A 135 -16.72 1.89 -6.16
C LEU A 135 -15.21 1.83 -6.09
N VAL A 136 -14.66 0.76 -5.51
CA VAL A 136 -13.20 0.52 -5.48
C VAL A 136 -12.85 -0.52 -6.53
N THR A 137 -11.97 -0.16 -7.46
CA THR A 137 -11.62 -1.03 -8.58
C THR A 137 -10.23 -0.71 -9.15
N THR A 138 -9.78 -1.48 -10.14
CA THR A 138 -8.57 -1.14 -10.91
C THR A 138 -8.90 -0.24 -12.10
N PRO A 139 -7.91 0.53 -12.62
CA PRO A 139 -8.10 1.34 -13.83
C PRO A 139 -8.58 0.53 -15.03
N GLU A 140 -8.02 -0.67 -15.21
CA GLU A 140 -8.36 -1.54 -16.34
C GLU A 140 -9.83 -2.00 -16.28
N LYS A 141 -10.34 -2.26 -15.08
CA LYS A 141 -11.74 -2.68 -14.92
C LYS A 141 -12.69 -1.53 -15.13
N LEU A 142 -12.38 -0.33 -14.61
CA LEU A 142 -13.20 0.85 -14.84
C LEU A 142 -13.26 1.20 -16.34
N ASP A 143 -12.13 1.14 -17.06
CA ASP A 143 -12.08 1.36 -18.51
C ASP A 143 -13.00 0.38 -19.26
N LEU A 144 -12.96 -0.89 -18.87
CA LEU A 144 -13.86 -1.90 -19.44
C LEU A 144 -15.34 -1.58 -19.21
N MET A 145 -15.68 -1.19 -17.97
CA MET A 145 -17.06 -0.82 -17.59
C MET A 145 -17.56 0.38 -18.41
N ILE A 146 -16.76 1.44 -18.55
CA ILE A 146 -17.10 2.63 -19.32
C ILE A 146 -17.36 2.27 -20.79
N ARG A 147 -16.48 1.49 -21.41
CA ARG A 147 -16.60 1.05 -22.81
C ARG A 147 -17.85 0.18 -23.06
N GLN A 148 -18.36 -0.49 -22.06
CA GLN A 148 -19.58 -1.29 -22.12
C GLN A 148 -20.86 -0.47 -21.91
N GLY A 149 -20.76 0.84 -21.72
CA GLY A 149 -21.91 1.73 -21.59
C GLY A 149 -22.61 1.67 -20.24
N TRP A 150 -21.93 1.20 -19.21
CA TRP A 150 -22.46 1.04 -17.83
C TRP A 150 -23.05 2.31 -17.22
N GLU A 151 -22.64 3.51 -17.66
CA GLU A 151 -23.21 4.78 -17.19
C GLU A 151 -24.73 4.85 -17.45
N THR A 152 -25.17 4.32 -18.60
CA THR A 152 -26.58 4.26 -18.96
C THR A 152 -27.34 3.31 -18.04
N GLU A 153 -26.69 2.25 -17.58
CA GLU A 153 -27.31 1.24 -16.71
C GLU A 153 -27.36 1.72 -15.25
N ILE A 154 -26.29 2.36 -14.75
CA ILE A 154 -26.27 2.94 -13.40
C ILE A 154 -27.21 4.14 -13.29
N GLY A 155 -27.34 4.95 -14.36
CA GLY A 155 -28.25 6.09 -14.43
C GLY A 155 -27.96 7.19 -13.40
N ARG A 156 -26.71 7.26 -12.88
CA ARG A 156 -26.25 8.21 -11.87
C ARG A 156 -24.88 8.79 -12.24
N PRO A 157 -24.61 10.08 -11.96
CA PRO A 157 -23.36 10.71 -12.38
C PRO A 157 -22.16 10.22 -11.57
N LEU A 158 -21.07 9.98 -12.26
CA LEU A 158 -19.74 9.85 -11.66
C LEU A 158 -19.24 11.23 -11.25
N THR A 159 -19.01 11.46 -9.97
CA THR A 159 -18.74 12.79 -9.42
C THR A 159 -17.32 12.99 -8.93
N LEU A 160 -16.61 11.91 -8.59
CA LEU A 160 -15.21 11.97 -8.21
C LEU A 160 -14.48 10.71 -8.65
N VAL A 161 -13.32 10.89 -9.22
CA VAL A 161 -12.34 9.83 -9.48
C VAL A 161 -11.13 10.04 -8.59
N VAL A 162 -10.89 9.11 -7.69
CA VAL A 162 -9.68 9.06 -6.87
C VAL A 162 -8.70 8.08 -7.52
N VAL A 163 -7.51 8.56 -7.86
CA VAL A 163 -6.44 7.73 -8.43
C VAL A 163 -5.36 7.56 -7.37
N ASP A 164 -5.26 6.38 -6.81
CA ASP A 164 -4.18 6.06 -5.87
C ASP A 164 -2.92 5.62 -6.61
N GLU A 165 -1.75 5.93 -6.02
CA GLU A 165 -0.44 5.69 -6.63
C GLU A 165 -0.33 6.26 -8.06
N ALA A 166 -0.77 7.51 -8.25
CA ALA A 166 -0.86 8.17 -9.56
C ALA A 166 0.49 8.31 -10.29
N HIS A 167 1.65 8.06 -9.63
CA HIS A 167 2.93 7.94 -10.31
C HIS A 167 2.96 6.82 -11.37
N ASN A 168 2.02 5.88 -11.32
CA ASN A 168 1.84 4.88 -12.39
C ASN A 168 1.51 5.50 -13.76
N LEU A 169 1.07 6.76 -13.83
CA LEU A 169 0.96 7.51 -15.09
C LEU A 169 2.29 7.57 -15.86
N GLN A 170 3.43 7.53 -15.16
CA GLN A 170 4.76 7.54 -15.77
C GLN A 170 5.21 6.16 -16.29
N SER A 171 4.45 5.10 -16.05
CA SER A 171 4.81 3.77 -16.51
C SER A 171 4.45 3.59 -18.00
N ALA A 172 5.39 3.04 -18.79
CA ALA A 172 5.28 2.96 -20.25
C ALA A 172 4.01 2.23 -20.77
N ARG A 173 3.53 1.21 -20.08
CA ARG A 173 2.36 0.42 -20.52
C ARG A 173 1.08 0.75 -19.77
N ARG A 174 1.15 0.84 -18.45
CA ARG A 174 -0.03 1.10 -17.59
C ARG A 174 -0.39 2.57 -17.58
N GLY A 175 0.62 3.45 -17.69
CA GLY A 175 0.41 4.88 -17.70
C GLY A 175 -0.47 5.33 -18.85
N LEU A 176 -0.19 4.89 -20.08
CA LEU A 176 -1.00 5.24 -21.25
C LEU A 176 -2.47 4.80 -21.10
N LYS A 177 -2.72 3.62 -20.56
CA LYS A 177 -4.11 3.14 -20.33
C LYS A 177 -4.84 3.99 -19.30
N LEU A 178 -4.14 4.34 -18.21
CA LEU A 178 -4.70 5.21 -17.18
C LEU A 178 -4.93 6.62 -17.72
N GLU A 179 -4.03 7.15 -18.52
CA GLU A 179 -4.17 8.45 -19.17
C GLU A 179 -5.37 8.50 -20.11
N LEU A 180 -5.54 7.48 -20.96
CA LEU A 180 -6.70 7.36 -21.86
C LEU A 180 -8.02 7.26 -21.08
N LEU A 181 -8.05 6.44 -20.02
CA LEU A 181 -9.21 6.33 -19.15
C LEU A 181 -9.59 7.70 -18.54
N LEU A 182 -8.62 8.41 -17.98
CA LEU A 182 -8.87 9.72 -17.38
C LEU A 182 -9.31 10.76 -18.42
N ALA A 183 -8.75 10.70 -19.64
CA ALA A 183 -9.16 11.55 -20.75
C ALA A 183 -10.63 11.27 -21.17
N THR A 184 -11.01 10.00 -21.27
CA THR A 184 -12.39 9.59 -21.58
C THR A 184 -13.36 10.10 -20.51
N ILE A 185 -13.06 9.85 -19.22
CA ILE A 185 -13.90 10.35 -18.13
C ILE A 185 -13.98 11.88 -18.13
N ASN A 186 -12.86 12.56 -18.38
CA ASN A 186 -12.83 14.02 -18.42
C ASN A 186 -13.68 14.61 -19.56
N SER A 187 -13.80 13.87 -20.67
CA SER A 187 -14.60 14.26 -21.84
C SER A 187 -16.08 13.94 -21.69
N GLU A 188 -16.39 12.79 -21.11
CA GLU A 188 -17.76 12.25 -21.10
C GLU A 188 -18.52 12.56 -19.80
N CYS A 189 -17.81 12.70 -18.68
CA CYS A 189 -18.41 12.95 -17.37
C CYS A 189 -18.19 14.42 -16.94
N GLU A 190 -19.11 15.31 -17.31
CA GLU A 190 -18.99 16.75 -17.05
C GLU A 190 -18.82 17.10 -15.56
N ASN A 191 -19.50 16.36 -14.68
CA ASN A 191 -19.48 16.57 -13.22
C ASN A 191 -18.31 15.89 -12.53
N ALA A 192 -17.51 15.08 -13.23
CA ALA A 192 -16.43 14.34 -12.63
C ALA A 192 -15.31 15.27 -12.15
N GLN A 193 -14.96 15.13 -10.88
CA GLN A 193 -13.79 15.72 -10.26
C GLN A 193 -12.69 14.68 -10.15
N PHE A 194 -11.44 15.13 -10.03
CA PHE A 194 -10.28 14.23 -10.00
C PHE A 194 -9.42 14.52 -8.77
N LEU A 195 -9.08 13.47 -8.03
CA LEU A 195 -8.11 13.50 -6.95
C LEU A 195 -7.01 12.48 -7.23
N LEU A 196 -5.81 12.93 -7.51
CA LEU A 196 -4.66 12.07 -7.75
C LEU A 196 -3.76 12.05 -6.53
N LEU A 197 -3.52 10.88 -5.98
CA LEU A 197 -2.65 10.66 -4.82
C LEU A 197 -1.36 10.01 -5.26
N THR A 198 -0.23 10.58 -4.90
CA THR A 198 1.09 10.07 -5.31
C THR A 198 2.13 10.33 -4.22
N PRO A 199 3.15 9.48 -4.06
CA PRO A 199 4.31 9.83 -3.26
C PRO A 199 5.19 10.87 -3.96
N PHE A 200 5.26 10.83 -5.28
CA PHE A 200 6.02 11.76 -6.10
C PHE A 200 5.57 11.71 -7.57
N ILE A 201 5.42 12.88 -8.18
CA ILE A 201 5.26 13.04 -9.62
C ILE A 201 5.91 14.37 -10.04
N SER A 202 6.78 14.34 -11.05
CA SER A 202 7.57 15.51 -11.46
C SER A 202 6.74 16.59 -12.13
N ASN A 203 5.62 16.22 -12.76
CA ASN A 203 4.75 17.09 -13.55
C ASN A 203 3.33 17.23 -12.94
N ALA A 204 3.21 17.22 -11.61
CA ALA A 204 1.92 17.27 -10.89
C ALA A 204 1.02 18.42 -11.37
N ARG A 205 1.60 19.62 -11.55
CA ARG A 205 0.85 20.81 -12.01
C ARG A 205 0.31 20.66 -13.42
N GLU A 206 1.07 20.04 -14.31
CA GLU A 206 0.66 19.81 -15.70
C GLU A 206 -0.48 18.80 -15.75
N VAL A 207 -0.39 17.73 -14.99
CA VAL A 207 -1.46 16.71 -14.85
C VAL A 207 -2.73 17.32 -14.27
N ALA A 208 -2.61 18.12 -13.22
CA ALA A 208 -3.75 18.82 -12.63
C ALA A 208 -4.43 19.76 -13.64
N ARG A 209 -3.66 20.55 -14.39
CA ARG A 209 -4.18 21.45 -15.42
C ARG A 209 -4.80 20.72 -16.60
N TRP A 210 -4.24 19.59 -17.00
CA TRP A 210 -4.80 18.77 -18.06
C TRP A 210 -6.22 18.28 -17.73
N LEU A 211 -6.46 17.87 -16.50
CA LEU A 211 -7.77 17.37 -16.06
C LEU A 211 -8.75 18.48 -15.63
N GLY A 212 -8.27 19.53 -15.01
CA GLY A 212 -9.12 20.57 -14.41
C GLY A 212 -9.05 21.95 -15.03
N GLY A 213 -8.17 22.19 -16.02
CA GLY A 213 -7.99 23.50 -16.63
C GLY A 213 -7.64 24.57 -15.59
N GLN A 214 -8.39 25.66 -15.58
CA GLN A 214 -8.24 26.76 -14.60
C GLN A 214 -8.69 26.36 -13.18
N ASN A 215 -9.52 25.32 -13.06
CA ASN A 215 -10.05 24.82 -11.79
C ASN A 215 -9.18 23.67 -11.25
N SER A 216 -7.88 23.77 -11.42
CA SER A 216 -6.91 22.76 -10.97
C SER A 216 -6.01 23.28 -9.87
N ASP A 217 -5.53 22.39 -9.04
CA ASP A 217 -4.51 22.67 -8.04
C ASP A 217 -3.50 21.53 -7.91
N ASP A 218 -2.29 21.93 -7.60
CA ASP A 218 -1.19 21.04 -7.27
C ASP A 218 -0.85 21.28 -5.80
N ILE A 219 -1.30 20.38 -4.97
CA ILE A 219 -0.94 20.34 -3.55
C ILE A 219 0.31 19.49 -3.44
N SER A 220 1.42 19.99 -3.94
CA SER A 220 2.71 19.36 -3.72
C SER A 220 3.33 19.92 -2.45
N PHE A 221 3.59 19.05 -1.52
CA PHE A 221 4.42 19.37 -0.38
C PHE A 221 5.87 19.05 -0.77
N SER A 222 6.60 20.08 -1.18
CA SER A 222 8.07 20.02 -1.26
C SER A 222 8.63 19.94 0.17
N VAL A 223 9.38 18.98 0.50
CA VAL A 223 9.28 18.18 1.66
C VAL A 223 10.53 18.18 2.50
N ASP A 224 10.52 18.96 3.52
CA ASP A 224 11.36 18.71 4.70
C ASP A 224 10.61 17.91 5.79
N TRP A 225 9.31 17.62 5.59
CA TRP A 225 8.55 16.81 6.54
C TRP A 225 8.50 15.35 6.14
N GLN A 226 8.93 14.48 7.04
CA GLN A 226 8.81 13.03 6.91
C GLN A 226 8.04 12.46 8.12
N PRO A 227 7.14 11.49 7.89
CA PRO A 227 6.32 10.94 8.96
C PRO A 227 7.12 10.21 10.03
N ASN A 228 8.26 9.63 9.64
CA ASN A 228 9.14 8.87 10.52
C ASN A 228 10.60 9.24 10.29
N ASP A 229 11.39 9.13 11.33
CA ASP A 229 12.83 9.19 11.18
C ASP A 229 13.31 8.01 10.34
N ARG A 230 14.24 8.28 9.43
CA ARG A 230 14.76 7.30 8.49
C ARG A 230 16.29 7.25 8.55
N VAL A 231 16.80 6.04 8.58
CA VAL A 231 18.21 5.73 8.36
C VAL A 231 18.32 4.89 7.09
N ILE A 232 19.07 5.38 6.12
CA ILE A 232 19.47 4.61 4.94
C ILE A 232 20.91 4.22 5.16
N GLY A 233 21.20 2.94 5.17
CA GLY A 233 22.53 2.39 5.40
C GLY A 233 22.92 1.37 4.34
N ILE A 234 24.19 1.07 4.32
CA ILE A 234 24.80 0.00 3.54
C ILE A 234 25.35 -1.05 4.50
N ALA A 235 24.93 -2.30 4.31
CA ALA A 235 25.54 -3.44 4.97
C ALA A 235 26.52 -4.11 4.00
N ALA A 236 27.79 -4.16 4.36
CA ALA A 236 28.85 -4.68 3.51
C ALA A 236 29.69 -5.75 4.25
N PRO A 237 30.08 -6.84 3.56
CA PRO A 237 31.00 -7.81 4.13
C PRO A 237 32.42 -7.24 4.13
N VAL A 238 33.09 -7.30 5.28
CA VAL A 238 34.47 -6.86 5.47
C VAL A 238 35.32 -8.07 5.75
N ARG A 239 36.42 -8.17 5.03
CA ARG A 239 37.41 -9.26 5.18
C ARG A 239 38.24 -9.08 6.43
N GLY A 240 38.15 -10.06 7.32
CA GLY A 240 38.99 -10.12 8.55
C GLY A 240 40.23 -10.96 8.38
N HIS A 241 40.60 -11.71 9.44
CA HIS A 241 41.83 -12.50 9.49
C HIS A 241 41.71 -13.81 8.71
N ARG A 242 42.87 -14.31 8.29
CA ARG A 242 43.00 -15.61 7.65
C ARG A 242 42.76 -16.75 8.64
N ILE A 243 41.84 -17.63 8.36
CA ILE A 243 41.55 -18.86 9.12
C ILE A 243 42.30 -20.04 8.48
N ARG A 244 42.48 -21.14 9.22
CA ARG A 244 43.11 -22.35 8.69
C ARG A 244 42.55 -22.77 7.32
N GLY A 245 43.45 -23.02 6.34
CA GLY A 245 43.07 -23.60 5.06
C GLY A 245 42.63 -22.57 3.98
N CYS A 246 43.25 -21.40 3.89
CA CYS A 246 42.99 -20.40 2.86
C CYS A 246 41.62 -19.69 2.90
N SER A 247 40.84 -19.91 3.93
CA SER A 247 39.59 -19.15 4.18
C SER A 247 39.86 -17.89 5.02
N PHE A 248 38.95 -16.96 4.97
CA PHE A 248 39.00 -15.72 5.74
C PHE A 248 37.77 -15.60 6.62
N ASP A 249 37.97 -14.95 7.77
CA ASP A 249 36.84 -14.46 8.56
C ASP A 249 36.26 -13.25 7.88
N TYR A 250 34.91 -13.15 7.85
CA TYR A 250 34.18 -12.00 7.34
C TYR A 250 33.24 -11.51 8.42
N SER A 251 33.25 -10.22 8.68
CA SER A 251 32.20 -9.50 9.40
C SER A 251 31.31 -8.77 8.42
N VAL A 252 30.10 -8.45 8.86
CA VAL A 252 29.21 -7.55 8.14
C VAL A 252 29.17 -6.24 8.91
N GLU A 253 29.56 -5.19 8.24
CA GLU A 253 29.56 -3.85 8.82
C GLU A 253 28.40 -3.03 8.22
N LEU A 254 27.75 -2.25 9.07
CA LEU A 254 26.66 -1.34 8.71
C LEU A 254 27.15 0.10 8.89
N GLU A 255 26.99 0.90 7.87
CA GLU A 255 27.21 2.34 7.90
C GLU A 255 25.96 3.10 7.39
N SER A 256 25.75 4.32 7.86
CA SER A 256 24.68 5.17 7.36
C SER A 256 25.14 6.02 6.18
N VAL A 257 24.33 6.03 5.11
CA VAL A 257 24.54 6.89 3.93
C VAL A 257 23.73 8.17 4.07
N HIS A 258 22.51 8.05 4.60
CA HIS A 258 21.64 9.19 4.80
C HIS A 258 20.74 8.98 6.02
N THR A 259 20.54 10.03 6.77
CA THR A 259 19.64 10.03 7.93
C THR A 259 18.80 11.28 7.95
N THR A 260 17.57 11.18 8.44
CA THR A 260 16.68 12.35 8.60
C THR A 260 17.14 13.26 9.74
N ARG A 261 17.80 12.69 10.74
CA ARG A 261 18.42 13.43 11.85
C ARG A 261 19.87 13.02 12.02
N ARG A 262 20.76 14.00 12.22
CA ARG A 262 22.17 13.73 12.42
C ARG A 262 22.44 12.82 13.64
N THR A 263 21.60 12.88 14.65
CA THR A 263 21.71 12.02 15.84
C THR A 263 21.51 10.52 15.57
N LEU A 264 20.98 10.18 14.40
CA LEU A 264 20.79 8.80 13.93
C LEU A 264 21.93 8.32 13.01
N ALA A 265 22.87 9.20 12.68
CA ALA A 265 23.98 8.84 11.81
C ALA A 265 24.92 7.85 12.51
N ILE A 266 25.34 6.85 11.75
CA ILE A 266 26.39 5.90 12.13
C ILE A 266 27.65 6.43 11.46
N ASP A 267 28.42 7.25 12.19
CA ASP A 267 29.61 7.92 11.65
C ASP A 267 30.77 6.97 11.42
N ASN A 268 30.81 5.86 12.16
CA ASN A 268 31.79 4.78 11.96
C ASN A 268 31.05 3.46 11.72
N PRO A 269 31.50 2.63 10.76
CA PRO A 269 30.90 1.32 10.53
C PRO A 269 30.83 0.49 11.82
N ILE A 270 29.66 -0.13 12.04
CA ILE A 270 29.45 -1.01 13.19
C ILE A 270 29.38 -2.47 12.72
N ASP A 271 30.07 -3.35 13.43
CA ASP A 271 30.00 -4.81 13.22
C ASP A 271 28.59 -5.29 13.68
N ILE A 272 27.80 -5.83 12.73
CA ILE A 272 26.45 -6.34 12.98
C ILE A 272 26.37 -7.87 12.94
N GLY A 273 27.46 -8.55 12.65
CA GLY A 273 27.52 -10.00 12.67
C GLY A 273 28.65 -10.58 11.86
N ARG A 274 28.89 -11.86 12.05
CA ARG A 274 29.95 -12.62 11.40
C ARG A 274 29.40 -13.87 10.74
N ASN A 275 29.89 -14.21 9.55
CA ASN A 275 29.61 -15.45 8.90
C ASN A 275 30.85 -16.00 8.19
N TYR A 276 31.37 -17.12 8.70
CA TYR A 276 32.55 -17.78 8.15
C TYR A 276 32.33 -18.36 6.75
N ASP A 277 31.07 -18.68 6.37
CA ASP A 277 30.76 -19.22 5.06
C ASP A 277 30.85 -18.21 3.91
N LEU A 278 30.84 -16.92 4.21
CA LEU A 278 31.11 -15.86 3.24
C LEU A 278 32.47 -16.02 2.56
N ALA A 279 33.47 -16.56 3.25
CA ALA A 279 34.79 -16.77 2.71
C ALA A 279 34.83 -17.68 1.48
N LYS A 280 33.98 -18.72 1.46
CA LYS A 280 33.93 -19.72 0.38
C LYS A 280 33.18 -19.28 -0.85
N THR A 281 32.29 -18.29 -0.72
CA THR A 281 31.29 -17.96 -1.73
C THR A 281 31.20 -16.47 -2.06
N PHE A 282 32.17 -15.67 -1.63
CA PHE A 282 32.14 -14.21 -1.69
C PHE A 282 31.82 -13.60 -3.08
N SER A 283 32.18 -14.26 -4.15
CA SER A 283 31.90 -13.81 -5.52
C SER A 283 30.56 -14.28 -6.09
N LYS A 284 29.74 -15.01 -5.30
CA LYS A 284 28.48 -15.60 -5.77
C LYS A 284 27.25 -14.88 -5.20
N ALA A 285 26.12 -14.98 -5.88
CA ALA A 285 24.83 -14.43 -5.44
C ALA A 285 24.40 -14.90 -4.04
N SER A 286 24.83 -16.08 -3.59
CA SER A 286 24.62 -16.60 -2.24
C SER A 286 25.17 -15.70 -1.14
N ASN A 287 26.18 -14.89 -1.42
CA ASN A 287 26.76 -13.97 -0.44
C ASN A 287 25.84 -12.80 -0.13
N THR A 288 25.21 -12.23 -1.15
CA THR A 288 24.23 -11.14 -0.96
C THR A 288 23.07 -11.59 -0.07
N SER A 289 22.56 -12.81 -0.27
CA SER A 289 21.51 -13.37 0.59
C SER A 289 22.00 -13.62 2.02
N THR A 290 23.28 -14.00 2.21
CA THR A 290 23.84 -14.19 3.53
C THR A 290 24.03 -12.87 4.27
N VAL A 291 24.55 -11.84 3.60
CA VAL A 291 24.64 -10.48 4.15
C VAL A 291 23.24 -9.95 4.52
N ALA A 292 22.26 -10.14 3.64
CA ALA A 292 20.89 -9.75 3.91
C ALA A 292 20.30 -10.48 5.13
N ALA A 293 20.56 -11.78 5.29
CA ALA A 293 20.10 -12.55 6.45
C ALA A 293 20.74 -12.06 7.75
N ILE A 294 22.06 -11.82 7.78
CA ILE A 294 22.79 -11.30 8.94
C ILE A 294 22.24 -9.91 9.32
N THR A 295 22.07 -9.05 8.32
CA THR A 295 21.52 -7.70 8.53
C THR A 295 20.10 -7.76 9.08
N ALA A 296 19.25 -8.61 8.52
CA ALA A 296 17.88 -8.79 9.00
C ALA A 296 17.84 -9.28 10.45
N GLN A 297 18.69 -10.24 10.81
CA GLN A 297 18.81 -10.74 12.18
C GLN A 297 19.29 -9.68 13.17
N ALA A 298 20.25 -8.86 12.79
CA ALA A 298 20.71 -7.75 13.63
C ALA A 298 19.59 -6.73 13.88
N LEU A 299 18.77 -6.45 12.87
CA LEU A 299 17.70 -5.45 12.94
C LEU A 299 16.43 -5.98 13.63
N GLN A 300 16.20 -7.29 13.66
CA GLN A 300 14.97 -7.88 14.25
C GLN A 300 14.75 -7.53 15.73
N GLN A 301 15.80 -7.22 16.47
CA GLN A 301 15.68 -6.82 17.87
C GLN A 301 14.96 -5.48 18.05
N ARG A 302 14.88 -4.68 16.98
CA ARG A 302 14.19 -3.38 16.95
C ARG A 302 12.78 -3.43 16.42
N GLY A 303 12.38 -4.55 15.82
CA GLY A 303 11.04 -4.76 15.26
C GLY A 303 11.00 -5.78 14.14
N PRO A 304 9.83 -6.00 13.54
CA PRO A 304 9.67 -6.86 12.36
C PRO A 304 10.46 -6.31 11.17
N VAL A 305 11.04 -7.20 10.36
CA VAL A 305 11.92 -6.85 9.25
C VAL A 305 11.34 -7.34 7.92
N ILE A 306 11.22 -6.45 6.95
CA ILE A 306 10.92 -6.83 5.56
C ILE A 306 12.25 -6.94 4.81
N VAL A 307 12.46 -8.09 4.15
CA VAL A 307 13.65 -8.34 3.33
C VAL A 307 13.23 -8.47 1.88
N MET A 308 13.70 -7.56 1.03
CA MET A 308 13.33 -7.53 -0.39
C MET A 308 14.37 -8.22 -1.26
N HIS A 309 13.89 -9.00 -2.23
CA HIS A 309 14.74 -9.57 -3.28
C HIS A 309 14.08 -9.41 -4.65
N THR A 310 14.88 -9.38 -5.71
CA THR A 310 14.42 -9.11 -7.08
C THR A 310 13.70 -10.28 -7.74
N GLN A 311 13.90 -11.52 -7.27
CA GLN A 311 13.36 -12.72 -7.90
C GLN A 311 12.76 -13.69 -6.89
N PRO A 312 11.61 -14.32 -7.19
CA PRO A 312 10.92 -15.25 -6.28
C PRO A 312 11.78 -16.43 -5.79
N ARG A 313 12.58 -17.00 -6.66
CA ARG A 313 13.48 -18.13 -6.29
C ARG A 313 14.46 -17.77 -5.16
N TRP A 314 14.93 -16.55 -5.15
CA TRP A 314 15.85 -16.07 -4.11
C TRP A 314 15.14 -15.69 -2.82
N VAL A 315 13.87 -15.33 -2.91
CA VAL A 315 13.00 -15.10 -1.74
C VAL A 315 12.91 -16.37 -0.91
N TRP A 316 12.63 -17.52 -1.54
CA TRP A 316 12.59 -18.82 -0.86
C TRP A 316 13.93 -19.19 -0.22
N SER A 317 15.02 -19.11 -0.97
CA SER A 317 16.36 -19.40 -0.45
C SER A 317 16.79 -18.50 0.72
N LEU A 318 16.36 -17.24 0.71
CA LEU A 318 16.62 -16.31 1.81
C LEU A 318 15.75 -16.62 3.03
N ALA A 319 14.48 -16.99 2.80
CA ALA A 319 13.58 -17.40 3.87
C ALA A 319 14.08 -18.68 4.57
N GLU A 320 14.58 -19.67 3.82
CA GLU A 320 15.23 -20.87 4.38
C GLU A 320 16.43 -20.52 5.24
N LYS A 321 17.30 -19.62 4.80
CA LYS A 321 18.44 -19.17 5.59
C LYS A 321 18.01 -18.50 6.90
N LEU A 322 17.00 -17.63 6.85
CA LEU A 322 16.47 -16.99 8.05
C LEU A 322 15.81 -17.99 8.99
N GLN A 323 15.13 -19.00 8.46
CA GLN A 323 14.53 -20.08 9.26
C GLN A 323 15.58 -20.87 10.04
N LEU A 324 16.72 -21.20 9.43
CA LEU A 324 17.82 -21.94 10.09
C LEU A 324 18.38 -21.22 11.31
N GLU A 325 18.34 -19.92 11.31
CA GLU A 325 18.88 -19.07 12.37
C GLU A 325 17.81 -18.69 13.42
N CYS A 326 16.56 -19.11 13.24
CA CYS A 326 15.46 -18.79 14.13
C CYS A 326 15.08 -19.97 15.01
N ASN A 327 14.72 -19.71 16.26
CA ASN A 327 14.11 -20.71 17.11
C ASN A 327 12.64 -20.93 16.76
N ARG A 328 12.24 -22.20 16.69
CA ARG A 328 10.85 -22.58 16.50
C ARG A 328 10.00 -22.09 17.67
N ARG A 329 8.84 -21.51 17.35
CA ARG A 329 7.84 -21.07 18.34
C ARG A 329 6.67 -22.05 18.36
N ASN A 330 6.03 -22.18 19.50
CA ASN A 330 4.75 -22.86 19.54
C ASN A 330 3.71 -22.00 18.80
N PRO A 331 3.03 -22.55 17.77
CA PRO A 331 2.02 -21.79 17.03
C PRO A 331 0.89 -21.36 17.97
N ASN A 332 0.53 -20.10 17.94
CA ASN A 332 -0.70 -19.62 18.56
C ASN A 332 -1.90 -19.85 17.61
N GLY A 333 -3.10 -19.51 18.07
CA GLY A 333 -4.32 -19.74 17.29
C GLY A 333 -4.31 -19.08 15.90
N ARG A 334 -3.65 -17.93 15.72
CA ARG A 334 -3.54 -17.25 14.42
C ARG A 334 -2.61 -18.00 13.46
N VAL A 335 -1.45 -18.39 13.96
CA VAL A 335 -0.48 -19.15 13.17
C VAL A 335 -1.06 -20.51 12.80
N GLN A 336 -1.75 -21.19 13.75
CA GLN A 336 -2.43 -22.45 13.50
C GLN A 336 -3.52 -22.34 12.43
N LEU A 337 -4.33 -21.28 12.47
CA LEU A 337 -5.37 -21.04 11.47
C LEU A 337 -4.76 -20.94 10.06
N VAL A 338 -3.67 -20.19 9.91
CA VAL A 338 -2.99 -20.06 8.63
C VAL A 338 -2.32 -21.34 8.20
N GLN A 339 -1.72 -22.10 9.12
CA GLN A 339 -1.16 -23.42 8.80
C GLN A 339 -2.21 -24.37 8.27
N ASN A 340 -3.37 -24.46 8.92
CA ASN A 340 -4.48 -25.30 8.48
C ASN A 340 -4.99 -24.89 7.08
N PHE A 341 -5.09 -23.59 6.83
CA PHE A 341 -5.44 -23.10 5.48
C PHE A 341 -4.42 -23.53 4.43
N LEU A 342 -3.12 -23.33 4.71
CA LEU A 342 -2.05 -23.71 3.79
C LEU A 342 -2.02 -25.23 3.54
N GLN A 343 -2.28 -26.05 4.56
CA GLN A 343 -2.37 -27.50 4.44
C GLN A 343 -3.52 -27.93 3.53
N LEU A 344 -4.69 -27.32 3.71
CA LEU A 344 -5.87 -27.63 2.89
C LEU A 344 -5.68 -27.21 1.43
N GLU A 345 -5.02 -26.08 1.18
CA GLU A 345 -4.88 -25.52 -0.18
C GLU A 345 -3.70 -26.12 -0.96
N TYR A 346 -2.57 -26.38 -0.27
CA TYR A 346 -1.30 -26.77 -0.91
C TYR A 346 -0.76 -28.13 -0.47
N GLY A 347 -1.36 -28.77 0.54
CA GLY A 347 -0.88 -30.02 1.12
C GLY A 347 0.16 -29.82 2.24
N ASP A 348 0.46 -30.92 2.94
CA ASP A 348 1.30 -30.91 4.15
C ASP A 348 2.76 -30.53 3.91
N ASP A 349 3.25 -30.77 2.70
CA ASP A 349 4.66 -30.54 2.31
C ASP A 349 4.96 -29.11 1.90
N PHE A 350 3.99 -28.19 1.95
CA PHE A 350 4.21 -26.81 1.54
C PHE A 350 5.16 -26.09 2.49
N PRO A 351 6.34 -25.63 2.02
CA PRO A 351 7.42 -25.16 2.91
C PRO A 351 7.01 -24.03 3.86
N LEU A 352 6.08 -23.18 3.43
CA LEU A 352 5.63 -22.02 4.20
C LEU A 352 4.97 -22.43 5.53
N ILE A 353 4.32 -23.60 5.59
CA ILE A 353 3.69 -24.15 6.82
C ILE A 353 4.72 -24.26 7.94
N GLY A 354 5.90 -24.79 7.61
CA GLY A 354 7.01 -24.87 8.56
C GLY A 354 7.59 -23.52 8.92
N MET A 355 7.87 -22.68 7.91
CA MET A 355 8.55 -21.38 8.06
C MET A 355 7.82 -20.44 9.00
N ILE A 356 6.50 -20.36 8.95
CA ILE A 356 5.72 -19.47 9.81
C ILE A 356 5.83 -19.82 11.30
N SER A 357 6.13 -21.07 11.65
CA SER A 357 6.43 -21.48 13.04
C SER A 357 7.74 -20.88 13.56
N TYR A 358 8.64 -20.47 12.67
CA TYR A 358 9.89 -19.78 13.01
C TYR A 358 9.75 -18.26 12.94
N GLY A 359 8.56 -17.78 12.58
CA GLY A 359 8.29 -16.35 12.39
C GLY A 359 8.85 -15.82 11.06
N VAL A 360 8.95 -16.67 10.04
CA VAL A 360 9.40 -16.32 8.69
C VAL A 360 8.26 -16.48 7.71
N GLY A 361 7.88 -15.41 7.02
CA GLY A 361 6.89 -15.39 5.95
C GLY A 361 7.51 -15.11 4.60
N VAL A 362 6.83 -15.54 3.54
CA VAL A 362 7.21 -15.34 2.14
C VAL A 362 6.10 -14.60 1.41
N HIS A 363 6.47 -13.60 0.59
CA HIS A 363 5.51 -12.79 -0.13
C HIS A 363 6.02 -12.45 -1.54
N HIS A 364 5.42 -13.05 -2.58
CA HIS A 364 5.73 -12.73 -3.98
C HIS A 364 4.55 -13.07 -4.90
N ALA A 365 4.55 -12.54 -6.11
CA ALA A 365 3.46 -12.66 -7.08
C ALA A 365 3.14 -14.10 -7.53
N GLY A 366 4.02 -15.07 -7.27
CA GLY A 366 3.77 -16.49 -7.54
C GLY A 366 2.93 -17.20 -6.48
N LEU A 367 2.62 -16.55 -5.36
CA LEU A 367 1.68 -17.04 -4.37
C LEU A 367 0.27 -16.51 -4.69
N SER A 368 -0.77 -17.25 -4.29
CA SER A 368 -2.15 -16.77 -4.41
C SER A 368 -2.37 -15.49 -3.61
N ASP A 369 -3.39 -14.73 -3.98
CA ASP A 369 -3.74 -13.49 -3.30
C ASP A 369 -4.09 -13.75 -1.83
N ASP A 370 -4.74 -14.87 -1.53
CA ASP A 370 -5.12 -15.26 -0.17
C ASP A 370 -3.89 -15.54 0.69
N VAL A 371 -2.92 -16.29 0.18
CA VAL A 371 -1.67 -16.56 0.92
C VAL A 371 -0.90 -15.27 1.18
N ARG A 372 -0.78 -14.39 0.17
CA ARG A 372 -0.11 -13.09 0.37
C ARG A 372 -0.79 -12.26 1.45
N MET A 373 -2.11 -12.19 1.42
CA MET A 373 -2.91 -11.49 2.41
C MET A 373 -2.75 -12.09 3.82
N LEU A 374 -2.70 -13.42 3.94
CA LEU A 374 -2.48 -14.08 5.23
C LEU A 374 -1.08 -13.82 5.78
N MET A 375 -0.06 -13.74 4.91
CA MET A 375 1.30 -13.37 5.35
C MET A 375 1.37 -11.91 5.81
N GLU A 376 0.73 -10.99 5.10
CA GLU A 376 0.59 -9.59 5.54
C GLU A 376 -0.13 -9.52 6.89
N TRP A 377 -1.23 -10.24 7.04
CA TRP A 377 -2.00 -10.26 8.28
C TRP A 377 -1.19 -10.79 9.47
N LEU A 378 -0.45 -11.89 9.30
CA LEU A 378 0.43 -12.40 10.36
C LEU A 378 1.54 -11.41 10.70
N PHE A 379 2.10 -10.73 9.70
CA PHE A 379 3.15 -9.73 9.90
C PHE A 379 2.64 -8.49 10.66
N GLU A 380 1.47 -7.98 10.29
CA GLU A 380 0.81 -6.86 10.98
C GLU A 380 0.48 -7.16 12.45
N HIS A 381 0.17 -8.43 12.77
CA HIS A 381 -0.12 -8.85 14.13
C HIS A 381 1.12 -9.30 14.93
N GLY A 382 2.32 -9.12 14.37
CA GLY A 382 3.59 -9.42 15.05
C GLY A 382 3.91 -10.92 15.19
N GLU A 383 3.20 -11.77 14.46
CA GLU A 383 3.44 -13.22 14.45
C GLU A 383 4.69 -13.57 13.62
N LEU A 384 4.98 -12.79 12.58
CA LEU A 384 6.18 -12.91 11.78
C LEU A 384 7.25 -11.90 12.22
N ARG A 385 8.49 -12.39 12.33
CA ARG A 385 9.68 -11.55 12.55
C ARG A 385 10.24 -11.03 11.23
N PHE A 386 10.18 -11.89 10.21
CA PHE A 386 10.69 -11.63 8.88
C PHE A 386 9.60 -11.84 7.86
N LEU A 387 9.47 -10.90 6.93
CA LEU A 387 8.69 -11.06 5.72
C LEU A 387 9.63 -10.91 4.53
N VAL A 388 9.88 -12.01 3.81
CA VAL A 388 10.78 -12.03 2.64
C VAL A 388 9.94 -11.85 1.39
N ALA A 389 10.18 -10.78 0.63
CA ALA A 389 9.32 -10.35 -0.47
C ALA A 389 10.07 -10.02 -1.76
N THR A 390 9.32 -9.93 -2.85
CA THR A 390 9.82 -9.35 -4.12
C THR A 390 9.35 -7.91 -4.30
#